data_8260af417f89682324442a6abadafd04
#
_entry.id   8260af417f89682324442a6abadafd04
#
_cell.length_a   1.000
_cell.length_b   1.000
_cell.length_c   1.000
_cell.angle_alpha   90.00
_cell.angle_beta   90.00
_cell.angle_gamma   90.00
#
_symmetry.space_group_name_H-M   'P 1'
#
loop_
_entity.id
_entity.type
_entity.pdbx_description
1 polymer ?
#
loop_
_entity_poly.entity_id
_entity_poly.type
_entity_poly.pdbx_seq_one_letter_code
_entity_poly.pdbx_strand_id
1 'polypeptide(L)'
;RGPVAMEYAAEGTITPMVALRDGAWKYIRCPADPELLFDLANDPGETTNLARDPRAAQVLDHFRALADIRWDLAAYDAQVRESQARRWVVYEALRNGAYYPWDHQPLRAASERYMRNHMDLNVLEESKRFPRGE
;
A
#
# COMPACT_ATOMS: atom_id res chain seq x y z
N ARG A 1 -12.81 -10.92 -20.53
CA ARG A 1 -11.80 -10.08 -19.86
C ARG A 1 -11.26 -10.89 -18.72
N GLY A 2 -9.92 -10.96 -18.56
CA GLY A 2 -9.30 -11.62 -17.41
C GLY A 2 -9.41 -10.79 -16.13
N PRO A 3 -8.94 -11.34 -14.99
CA PRO A 3 -9.00 -10.67 -13.69
C PRO A 3 -8.21 -9.36 -13.69
N VAL A 4 -8.74 -8.36 -13.00
CA VAL A 4 -8.02 -7.11 -12.70
C VAL A 4 -7.07 -7.38 -11.54
N ALA A 5 -5.83 -6.94 -11.71
CA ALA A 5 -4.78 -7.11 -10.71
C ALA A 5 -4.31 -5.76 -10.18
N MET A 6 -4.01 -5.70 -8.88
CA MET A 6 -3.50 -4.54 -8.18
C MET A 6 -2.30 -4.93 -7.31
N GLU A 7 -1.36 -4.01 -7.19
CA GLU A 7 -0.17 -4.13 -6.34
C GLU A 7 -0.07 -2.91 -5.43
N TYR A 8 0.35 -3.13 -4.20
CA TYR A 8 0.60 -2.07 -3.25
C TYR A 8 1.83 -2.38 -2.40
N ALA A 9 2.81 -1.50 -2.43
CA ALA A 9 4.04 -1.59 -1.66
C ALA A 9 4.49 -0.19 -1.19
N ALA A 10 3.56 0.60 -0.68
CA ALA A 10 3.78 1.99 -0.27
C ALA A 10 3.61 2.16 1.24
N GLU A 11 3.30 3.38 1.68
CA GLU A 11 3.17 3.72 3.09
C GLU A 11 2.19 2.80 3.84
N GLY A 12 2.57 2.38 5.02
CA GLY A 12 1.73 1.60 5.93
C GLY A 12 1.77 0.09 5.70
N THR A 13 2.48 -0.43 4.68
CA THR A 13 2.68 -1.87 4.51
C THR A 13 4.05 -2.32 5.00
N ILE A 14 4.12 -3.47 5.68
CA ILE A 14 5.38 -4.12 6.10
C ILE A 14 5.93 -5.02 4.99
N THR A 15 5.05 -5.56 4.15
CA THR A 15 5.37 -6.38 2.98
C THR A 15 4.43 -5.99 1.83
N PRO A 16 4.79 -6.28 0.57
CA PRO A 16 3.90 -6.04 -0.55
C PRO A 16 2.54 -6.73 -0.40
N MET A 17 1.50 -6.04 -0.81
CA MET A 17 0.13 -6.54 -0.87
C MET A 17 -0.32 -6.59 -2.31
N VAL A 18 -0.99 -7.67 -2.69
CA VAL A 18 -1.56 -7.85 -4.03
C VAL A 18 -3.04 -8.14 -3.94
N ALA A 19 -3.78 -7.72 -4.94
CA ALA A 19 -5.20 -8.03 -5.03
C ALA A 19 -5.60 -8.45 -6.44
N LEU A 20 -6.56 -9.35 -6.52
CA LEU A 20 -7.20 -9.81 -7.74
C LEU A 20 -8.71 -9.59 -7.64
N ARG A 21 -9.31 -9.09 -8.70
CA ARG A 21 -10.76 -9.04 -8.86
C ARG A 21 -11.17 -9.74 -10.15
N ASP A 22 -12.04 -10.74 -10.03
CA ASP A 22 -12.65 -11.41 -11.16
C ASP A 22 -14.16 -11.55 -10.93
N GLY A 23 -14.95 -10.95 -11.81
CA GLY A 23 -16.40 -10.87 -11.65
C GLY A 23 -16.79 -10.22 -10.32
N ALA A 24 -17.56 -10.96 -9.51
CA ALA A 24 -18.00 -10.53 -8.19
C ALA A 24 -17.00 -10.82 -7.07
N TRP A 25 -15.96 -11.58 -7.34
CA TRP A 25 -15.01 -11.97 -6.31
C TRP A 25 -13.82 -11.03 -6.24
N LYS A 26 -13.40 -10.74 -5.00
CA LYS A 26 -12.17 -9.97 -4.71
C LYS A 26 -11.31 -10.77 -3.72
N TYR A 27 -10.06 -10.96 -4.09
CA TYR A 27 -9.06 -11.63 -3.27
C TYR A 27 -7.92 -10.67 -2.97
N ILE A 28 -7.43 -10.67 -1.72
CA ILE A 28 -6.29 -9.87 -1.28
C ILE A 28 -5.33 -10.79 -0.54
N ARG A 29 -4.04 -10.66 -0.87
CA ARG A 29 -2.95 -11.40 -0.24
C ARG A 29 -1.83 -10.46 0.17
N CYS A 30 -1.43 -10.59 1.43
CA CYS A 30 -0.26 -9.96 2.03
C CYS A 30 0.48 -11.03 2.85
N PRO A 31 1.80 -11.26 2.67
CA PRO A 31 2.51 -12.28 3.45
C PRO A 31 2.48 -12.06 4.96
N ALA A 32 2.31 -10.81 5.42
CA ALA A 32 2.25 -10.47 6.84
C ALA A 32 0.86 -10.62 7.48
N ASP A 33 -0.20 -10.75 6.65
CA ASP A 33 -1.60 -10.74 7.10
C ASP A 33 -2.37 -11.95 6.61
N PRO A 34 -3.49 -12.32 7.27
CA PRO A 34 -4.41 -13.32 6.73
C PRO A 34 -4.96 -12.93 5.37
N GLU A 35 -5.14 -13.91 4.50
CA GLU A 35 -5.79 -13.71 3.21
C GLU A 35 -7.23 -13.22 3.37
N LEU A 36 -7.68 -12.39 2.43
CA LEU A 36 -9.05 -11.89 2.38
C LEU A 36 -9.71 -12.33 1.08
N LEU A 37 -10.96 -12.79 1.19
CA LEU A 37 -11.81 -13.15 0.06
C LEU A 37 -13.21 -12.58 0.28
N PHE A 38 -13.73 -11.82 -0.69
CA PHE A 38 -15.04 -11.19 -0.61
C PHE A 38 -15.90 -11.52 -1.82
N ASP A 39 -17.18 -11.73 -1.59
CA ASP A 39 -18.22 -11.84 -2.62
C ASP A 39 -18.95 -10.50 -2.75
N LEU A 40 -18.49 -9.66 -3.66
CA LEU A 40 -19.02 -8.30 -3.86
C LEU A 40 -20.45 -8.26 -4.40
N ALA A 41 -20.99 -9.38 -4.90
CA ALA A 41 -22.39 -9.44 -5.31
C ALA A 41 -23.32 -9.52 -4.11
N ASN A 42 -22.93 -10.25 -3.08
CA ASN A 42 -23.72 -10.45 -1.85
C ASN A 42 -23.27 -9.55 -0.69
N ASP A 43 -22.01 -9.10 -0.72
CA ASP A 43 -21.40 -8.23 0.30
C ASP A 43 -20.58 -7.10 -0.36
N PRO A 44 -21.25 -6.10 -0.97
CA PRO A 44 -20.57 -4.98 -1.62
C PRO A 44 -19.80 -4.08 -0.64
N GLY A 45 -20.06 -4.20 0.66
CA GLY A 45 -19.37 -3.49 1.74
C GLY A 45 -18.10 -4.19 2.24
N GLU A 46 -17.78 -5.40 1.73
CA GLU A 46 -16.60 -6.17 2.13
C GLU A 46 -16.52 -6.42 3.66
N THR A 47 -17.66 -6.68 4.27
CA THR A 47 -17.79 -6.83 5.74
C THR A 47 -17.50 -8.26 6.22
N THR A 48 -17.55 -9.25 5.32
CA THR A 48 -17.41 -10.67 5.67
C THR A 48 -16.28 -11.31 4.88
N ASN A 49 -15.16 -11.61 5.56
CA ASN A 49 -14.05 -12.35 4.95
C ASN A 49 -14.38 -13.83 4.82
N LEU A 50 -14.48 -14.34 3.60
CA LEU A 50 -14.79 -15.72 3.25
C LEU A 50 -13.54 -16.62 3.10
N ALA A 51 -12.33 -16.12 3.32
CA ALA A 51 -11.10 -16.91 3.14
C ALA A 51 -11.00 -18.13 4.07
N ARG A 52 -11.82 -18.19 5.14
CA ARG A 52 -11.90 -19.35 6.04
C ARG A 52 -13.22 -20.11 5.93
N ASP A 53 -14.10 -19.72 5.01
CA ASP A 53 -15.37 -20.41 4.80
C ASP A 53 -15.14 -21.62 3.89
N PRO A 54 -15.43 -22.88 4.38
CA PRO A 54 -15.27 -24.07 3.55
C PRO A 54 -16.06 -24.03 2.24
N ARG A 55 -17.18 -23.30 2.21
CA ARG A 55 -18.02 -23.16 1.02
C ARG A 55 -17.35 -22.33 -0.09
N ALA A 56 -16.40 -21.48 0.28
CA ALA A 56 -15.64 -20.64 -0.65
C ALA A 56 -14.25 -21.23 -0.99
N ALA A 57 -13.91 -22.42 -0.47
CA ALA A 57 -12.57 -23.00 -0.61
C ALA A 57 -12.11 -23.12 -2.08
N GLN A 58 -12.97 -23.60 -2.97
CA GLN A 58 -12.64 -23.72 -4.40
C GLN A 58 -12.33 -22.36 -5.06
N VAL A 59 -13.09 -21.34 -4.68
CA VAL A 59 -12.86 -19.97 -5.17
C VAL A 59 -11.52 -19.43 -4.65
N LEU A 60 -11.26 -19.64 -3.36
CA LEU A 60 -9.99 -19.23 -2.74
C LEU A 60 -8.80 -19.89 -3.43
N ASP A 61 -8.85 -21.22 -3.65
CA ASP A 61 -7.77 -21.96 -4.30
C ASP A 61 -7.55 -21.50 -5.75
N HIS A 62 -8.62 -21.17 -6.46
CA HIS A 62 -8.50 -20.56 -7.80
C HIS A 62 -7.74 -19.23 -7.76
N PHE A 63 -8.09 -18.33 -6.83
CA PHE A 63 -7.39 -17.05 -6.72
C PHE A 63 -5.95 -17.18 -6.24
N ARG A 64 -5.66 -18.14 -5.36
CA ARG A 64 -4.29 -18.47 -4.95
C ARG A 64 -3.43 -18.89 -6.15
N ALA A 65 -3.96 -19.79 -6.96
CA ALA A 65 -3.27 -20.23 -8.18
C ALA A 65 -3.01 -19.08 -9.16
N LEU A 66 -3.99 -18.19 -9.36
CA LEU A 66 -3.82 -17.00 -10.20
C LEU A 66 -2.75 -16.05 -9.63
N ALA A 67 -2.75 -15.86 -8.31
CA ALA A 67 -1.76 -15.01 -7.65
C ALA A 67 -0.35 -15.61 -7.75
N ASP A 68 -0.19 -16.92 -7.53
CA ASP A 68 1.10 -17.62 -7.59
C ASP A 68 1.70 -17.62 -9.02
N ILE A 69 0.87 -17.68 -10.05
CA ILE A 69 1.31 -17.55 -11.45
C ILE A 69 1.81 -16.13 -11.74
N ARG A 70 1.18 -15.12 -11.12
CA ARG A 70 1.43 -13.71 -11.45
C ARG A 70 2.56 -13.11 -10.64
N TRP A 71 2.72 -13.48 -9.37
CA TRP A 71 3.65 -12.86 -8.44
C TRP A 71 4.49 -13.87 -7.67
N ASP A 72 5.78 -13.63 -7.64
CA ASP A 72 6.67 -14.11 -6.59
C ASP A 72 6.75 -13.01 -5.50
N LEU A 73 5.95 -13.15 -4.45
CA LEU A 73 5.86 -12.13 -3.40
C LEU A 73 7.15 -12.00 -2.59
N ALA A 74 7.97 -13.06 -2.49
CA ALA A 74 9.25 -13.00 -1.82
C ALA A 74 10.27 -12.19 -2.64
N ALA A 75 10.34 -12.44 -3.94
CA ALA A 75 11.17 -11.66 -4.86
C ALA A 75 10.70 -10.20 -4.92
N TYR A 76 9.38 -9.97 -4.91
CA TYR A 76 8.81 -8.62 -4.90
C TYR A 76 9.19 -7.86 -3.62
N ASP A 77 9.07 -8.47 -2.43
CA ASP A 77 9.51 -7.84 -1.17
C ASP A 77 11.00 -7.50 -1.18
N ALA A 78 11.84 -8.42 -1.68
CA ALA A 78 13.28 -8.18 -1.81
C ALA A 78 13.60 -6.97 -2.72
N GLN A 79 12.91 -6.83 -3.85
CA GLN A 79 13.06 -5.69 -4.75
C GLN A 79 12.61 -4.37 -4.11
N VAL A 80 11.50 -4.39 -3.36
CA VAL A 80 11.04 -3.21 -2.61
C VAL A 80 12.07 -2.77 -1.59
N ARG A 81 12.61 -3.70 -0.80
CA ARG A 81 13.64 -3.40 0.23
C ARG A 81 14.93 -2.88 -0.39
N GLU A 82 15.37 -3.47 -1.49
CA GLU A 82 16.53 -2.97 -2.22
C GLU A 82 16.30 -1.54 -2.74
N SER A 83 15.11 -1.27 -3.31
CA SER A 83 14.73 0.07 -3.74
C SER A 83 14.68 1.06 -2.58
N GLN A 84 14.18 0.66 -1.41
CA GLN A 84 14.18 1.47 -0.19
C GLN A 84 15.60 1.76 0.28
N ALA A 85 16.49 0.78 0.28
CA ALA A 85 17.89 0.96 0.66
C ALA A 85 18.61 1.97 -0.26
N ARG A 86 18.38 1.89 -1.58
CA ARG A 86 18.92 2.89 -2.52
C ARG A 86 18.39 4.29 -2.26
N ARG A 87 17.10 4.43 -1.98
CA ARG A 87 16.49 5.74 -1.64
C ARG A 87 16.99 6.28 -0.32
N TRP A 88 17.27 5.40 0.64
CA TRP A 88 17.85 5.79 1.92
C TRP A 88 19.20 6.49 1.76
N VAL A 89 20.07 6.02 0.88
CA VAL A 89 21.36 6.67 0.58
C VAL A 89 21.16 8.09 0.08
N VAL A 90 20.18 8.29 -0.81
CA VAL A 90 19.84 9.63 -1.32
C VAL A 90 19.27 10.52 -0.21
N TYR A 91 18.39 9.96 0.63
CA TYR A 91 17.82 10.67 1.77
C TYR A 91 18.91 11.12 2.75
N GLU A 92 19.84 10.23 3.13
CA GLU A 92 20.98 10.59 4.01
C GLU A 92 21.88 11.68 3.43
N ALA A 93 22.11 11.67 2.13
CA ALA A 93 22.85 12.75 1.47
C ALA A 93 22.09 14.07 1.51
N LEU A 94 20.79 14.07 1.24
CA LEU A 94 19.96 15.28 1.17
C LEU A 94 19.66 15.87 2.56
N ARG A 95 19.56 15.04 3.62
CA ARG A 95 19.28 15.57 4.97
C ARG A 95 20.37 16.46 5.52
N ASN A 96 21.60 16.36 5.01
CA ASN A 96 22.72 17.23 5.35
C ASN A 96 22.72 18.54 4.55
N GLY A 97 21.86 18.68 3.56
CA GLY A 97 21.69 19.86 2.74
C GLY A 97 20.67 20.87 3.30
N ALA A 98 20.43 21.93 2.55
CA ALA A 98 19.35 22.84 2.86
C ALA A 98 17.99 22.17 2.66
N TYR A 99 17.06 22.39 3.60
CA TYR A 99 15.70 21.95 3.43
C TYR A 99 14.94 22.88 2.49
N TYR A 100 14.24 22.29 1.55
CA TYR A 100 13.30 22.99 0.70
C TYR A 100 11.90 22.44 0.96
N PRO A 101 10.89 23.29 1.23
CA PRO A 101 9.52 22.84 1.36
C PRO A 101 9.05 22.22 0.03
N TRP A 102 8.05 21.36 0.12
CA TRP A 102 7.47 20.75 -1.07
C TRP A 102 6.75 21.78 -1.94
N ASP A 103 7.31 22.10 -3.08
CA ASP A 103 6.96 23.24 -3.92
C ASP A 103 5.59 23.16 -4.60
N HIS A 104 5.03 21.97 -4.76
CA HIS A 104 3.68 21.86 -5.31
C HIS A 104 2.57 22.11 -4.31
N GLN A 105 2.88 22.42 -3.07
CA GLN A 105 1.86 22.77 -2.11
C GLN A 105 1.57 24.26 -2.24
N PRO A 106 0.37 24.66 -2.69
CA PRO A 106 0.01 26.08 -2.70
C PRO A 106 0.08 26.61 -1.26
N LEU A 107 0.59 27.82 -1.10
CA LEU A 107 0.60 28.55 0.18
C LEU A 107 -0.85 28.85 0.58
N ARG A 108 -1.48 27.94 1.28
CA ARG A 108 -2.83 28.10 1.85
C ARG A 108 -2.82 27.64 3.30
N ALA A 109 -3.60 28.32 4.11
CA ALA A 109 -3.81 27.88 5.49
C ALA A 109 -4.42 26.46 5.48
N ALA A 110 -3.86 25.54 6.27
CA ALA A 110 -4.33 24.17 6.36
C ALA A 110 -5.81 24.10 6.80
N SER A 111 -6.26 25.03 7.61
CA SER A 111 -7.66 25.21 8.04
C SER A 111 -8.65 25.52 6.90
N GLU A 112 -8.16 25.97 5.75
CA GLU A 112 -8.99 26.28 4.57
C GLU A 112 -9.12 25.11 3.61
N ARG A 113 -8.53 23.94 3.95
CA ARG A 113 -8.54 22.75 3.10
C ARG A 113 -9.57 21.74 3.57
N TYR A 114 -10.12 20.99 2.65
CA TYR A 114 -11.09 19.93 2.92
C TYR A 114 -10.51 18.79 3.76
N MET A 115 -9.27 18.38 3.49
CA MET A 115 -8.60 17.30 4.23
C MET A 115 -7.39 17.83 4.98
N ARG A 116 -7.19 17.34 6.23
CA ARG A 116 -6.08 17.72 7.10
C ARG A 116 -5.94 19.25 7.22
N ASN A 117 -7.07 19.90 7.34
CA ASN A 117 -7.17 21.35 7.35
C ASN A 117 -6.80 22.01 8.71
N HIS A 118 -6.27 21.24 9.65
CA HIS A 118 -5.86 21.72 10.97
C HIS A 118 -4.39 22.17 11.03
N MET A 119 -3.58 21.89 9.99
CA MET A 119 -2.19 22.32 9.91
C MET A 119 -1.67 22.38 8.46
N ASP A 120 -0.59 23.13 8.27
CA ASP A 120 0.16 23.13 7.01
C ASP A 120 0.93 21.82 6.82
N LEU A 121 0.87 21.24 5.62
CA LEU A 121 1.52 19.94 5.35
C LEU A 121 3.06 20.04 5.39
N ASN A 122 3.64 21.15 5.00
CA ASN A 122 5.09 21.35 5.09
C ASN A 122 5.55 21.36 6.54
N VAL A 123 4.78 22.05 7.43
CA VAL A 123 5.07 22.07 8.88
C VAL A 123 4.95 20.68 9.47
N LEU A 124 3.91 19.92 9.10
CA LEU A 124 3.74 18.55 9.54
C LEU A 124 4.90 17.67 9.09
N GLU A 125 5.25 17.74 7.82
CA GLU A 125 6.31 16.94 7.23
C GLU A 125 7.66 17.25 7.90
N GLU A 126 7.99 18.53 8.06
CA GLU A 126 9.21 18.95 8.74
C GLU A 126 9.28 18.45 10.17
N SER A 127 8.16 18.49 10.90
CA SER A 127 8.08 18.00 12.28
C SER A 127 8.29 16.49 12.42
N LYS A 128 8.10 15.71 11.34
CA LYS A 128 8.23 14.26 11.30
C LYS A 128 9.53 13.76 10.69
N ARG A 129 10.36 14.66 10.21
CA ARG A 129 11.67 14.30 9.64
C ARG A 129 12.64 13.88 10.73
N PHE A 130 13.53 12.98 10.38
CA PHE A 130 14.68 12.71 11.22
C PHE A 130 15.54 13.98 11.36
N PRO A 131 16.17 14.20 12.52
CA PRO A 131 17.11 15.29 12.69
C PRO A 131 18.17 15.27 11.60
N ARG A 132 18.63 16.44 11.18
CA ARG A 132 19.80 16.54 10.31
C ARG A 132 20.99 15.92 11.01
N GLY A 133 21.83 15.21 10.27
CA GLY A 133 23.13 14.78 10.79
C GLY A 133 23.98 16.00 11.17
N GLU A 134 24.70 15.93 12.27
CA GLU A 134 25.74 16.86 12.67
C GLU A 134 26.98 16.69 11.79
#